data_6f57e8e0b9f923f1c3566ee4f1e143a0
#
_entry.id   6f57e8e0b9f923f1c3566ee4f1e143a0
#
_cell.length_a   1.000
_cell.length_b   1.000
_cell.length_c   1.000
_cell.angle_alpha   90.00
_cell.angle_beta   90.00
_cell.angle_gamma   90.00
#
_symmetry.space_group_name_H-M   'P 1'
#
loop_
_entity.id
_entity.type
_entity.pdbx_description
1 polymer ?
#
loop_
_entity_poly.entity_id
_entity_poly.type
_entity_poly.pdbx_seq_one_letter_code
_entity_poly.pdbx_strand_id
1 'polypeptide(L)'
;MYFVGLDLAWGQRKPTGVAVVDDAGRLVTAAAATDDASIRSMVAPYVEGDCVVGIDAPIVVRNETGQRPAERALNADFAKFQAGTHPSNMGKPEFADGTRAGRLAETLGLDIDPRSEAPRRALEVYPHAATVALFRLGRTLKYKAKPGRSVAQLQAELLRLMDLVEGLATAEPSLRVADSPDWLRLRSAAESAERKSELRRVEDPVDAVVCAYVALLAARRPDLLTFYGDAGTGCIVTPTLPSDLLPAPPEPTPGVAHDALATHTGRRPQLVTSTERYVAVVTALLDDAGIDYLSVTARTKSVASFAAKADRHVDGRRLFADPLSEITDQIGLRVITYLRDDVAAVARLLGQEMQLLDDRDMGVETASEGRWGYASRHLLLAVEGEQQPASVQVRTILQHAWAEFEHD
;
A
#
# COMPACT_ATOMS: atom_id res chain seq x y z
N MET A 1 6.37 -17.19 33.61
CA MET A 1 6.68 -16.14 32.66
C MET A 1 5.58 -16.07 31.61
N TYR A 2 5.19 -14.89 31.16
CA TYR A 2 4.21 -14.72 30.07
C TYR A 2 4.80 -13.96 28.90
N PHE A 3 4.27 -14.22 27.71
CA PHE A 3 4.63 -13.56 26.45
C PHE A 3 3.40 -12.88 25.90
N VAL A 4 3.44 -11.55 25.85
CA VAL A 4 2.31 -10.74 25.43
C VAL A 4 2.59 -10.19 24.03
N GLY A 5 1.62 -10.24 23.16
CA GLY A 5 1.66 -9.63 21.84
C GLY A 5 0.62 -8.54 21.69
N LEU A 6 1.02 -7.42 21.11
CA LEU A 6 0.15 -6.29 20.83
C LEU A 6 0.30 -5.89 19.36
N ASP A 7 -0.75 -6.06 18.56
CA ASP A 7 -0.87 -5.38 17.27
C ASP A 7 -1.47 -3.99 17.53
N LEU A 8 -0.56 -3.04 17.87
CA LEU A 8 -0.92 -1.75 18.42
C LEU A 8 -1.14 -0.71 17.31
N ALA A 9 -2.36 -0.25 17.13
CA ALA A 9 -2.64 0.87 16.26
C ALA A 9 -1.86 2.14 16.69
N TRP A 10 -1.24 2.84 15.74
CA TRP A 10 -0.44 4.05 16.05
C TRP A 10 -1.25 5.16 16.72
N GLY A 11 -2.56 5.29 16.36
CA GLY A 11 -3.49 6.22 16.99
C GLY A 11 -4.52 5.50 17.87
N GLN A 12 -5.31 6.27 18.65
CA GLN A 12 -6.26 5.75 19.65
C GLN A 12 -7.64 5.37 19.07
N ARG A 13 -7.88 5.53 17.77
CA ARG A 13 -9.21 5.36 17.16
C ARG A 13 -9.47 3.97 16.58
N LYS A 14 -8.44 3.16 16.43
CA LYS A 14 -8.54 1.81 15.87
C LYS A 14 -8.35 0.78 16.98
N PRO A 15 -8.99 -0.39 16.87
CA PRO A 15 -8.75 -1.48 17.79
C PRO A 15 -7.29 -1.94 17.73
N THR A 16 -6.85 -2.56 18.79
CA THR A 16 -5.53 -3.16 19.00
C THR A 16 -5.73 -4.63 19.26
N GLY A 17 -5.00 -5.50 18.59
CA GLY A 17 -4.95 -6.92 18.89
C GLY A 17 -4.14 -7.16 20.17
N VAL A 18 -4.61 -8.03 21.05
CA VAL A 18 -3.95 -8.46 22.29
C VAL A 18 -3.92 -9.97 22.31
N ALA A 19 -2.74 -10.55 22.54
CA ALA A 19 -2.57 -11.99 22.74
C ALA A 19 -1.64 -12.27 23.92
N VAL A 20 -1.87 -13.36 24.63
CA VAL A 20 -1.03 -13.82 25.74
C VAL A 20 -0.72 -15.30 25.56
N VAL A 21 0.55 -15.62 25.65
CA VAL A 21 1.08 -17.00 25.64
C VAL A 21 1.75 -17.30 26.97
N ASP A 22 1.49 -18.48 27.53
CA ASP A 22 2.11 -18.92 28.78
C ASP A 22 3.52 -19.50 28.55
N ASP A 23 4.19 -19.82 29.66
CA ASP A 23 5.54 -20.38 29.68
C ASP A 23 5.65 -21.76 28.97
N ALA A 24 4.55 -22.47 28.86
CA ALA A 24 4.46 -23.73 28.12
C ALA A 24 4.11 -23.55 26.62
N GLY A 25 4.06 -22.32 26.13
CA GLY A 25 3.73 -21.98 24.73
C GLY A 25 2.24 -22.13 24.41
N ARG A 26 1.34 -22.15 25.40
CA ARG A 26 -0.11 -22.22 25.15
C ARG A 26 -0.70 -20.83 25.03
N LEU A 27 -1.56 -20.62 24.03
CA LEU A 27 -2.34 -19.41 23.92
C LEU A 27 -3.38 -19.32 25.04
N VAL A 28 -3.22 -18.33 25.92
CA VAL A 28 -4.11 -18.07 27.07
C VAL A 28 -5.30 -17.23 26.63
N THR A 29 -5.06 -16.17 25.85
CA THR A 29 -6.11 -15.29 25.30
C THR A 29 -5.68 -14.64 24.01
N ALA A 30 -6.65 -14.36 23.13
CA ALA A 30 -6.48 -13.53 21.92
C ALA A 30 -7.77 -12.76 21.66
N ALA A 31 -7.70 -11.43 21.75
CA ALA A 31 -8.86 -10.56 21.58
C ALA A 31 -8.46 -9.17 21.08
N ALA A 32 -9.45 -8.32 20.82
CA ALA A 32 -9.24 -6.92 20.47
C ALA A 32 -9.58 -6.01 21.65
N ALA A 33 -8.78 -4.97 21.86
CA ALA A 33 -9.01 -3.89 22.80
C ALA A 33 -9.26 -2.58 22.05
N THR A 34 -10.03 -1.66 22.61
CA THR A 34 -10.43 -0.42 21.95
C THR A 34 -9.58 0.79 22.35
N ASP A 35 -9.00 0.78 23.54
CA ASP A 35 -8.23 1.87 24.11
C ASP A 35 -7.13 1.36 25.06
N ASP A 36 -6.26 2.27 25.50
CA ASP A 36 -5.12 1.93 26.36
C ASP A 36 -5.52 1.44 27.76
N ALA A 37 -6.68 1.86 28.26
CA ALA A 37 -7.19 1.36 29.55
C ALA A 37 -7.62 -0.10 29.43
N SER A 38 -8.33 -0.44 28.36
CA SER A 38 -8.73 -1.82 28.03
C SER A 38 -7.51 -2.71 27.81
N ILE A 39 -6.50 -2.23 27.04
CA ILE A 39 -5.25 -2.96 26.83
C ILE A 39 -4.60 -3.27 28.18
N ARG A 40 -4.39 -2.24 29.02
CA ARG A 40 -3.79 -2.42 30.36
C ARG A 40 -4.56 -3.40 31.22
N SER A 41 -5.88 -3.26 31.26
CA SER A 41 -6.74 -4.18 32.04
C SER A 41 -6.60 -5.63 31.58
N MET A 42 -6.53 -5.86 30.27
CA MET A 42 -6.39 -7.22 29.70
C MET A 42 -5.02 -7.82 29.99
N VAL A 43 -3.94 -7.02 29.94
CA VAL A 43 -2.58 -7.55 30.12
C VAL A 43 -2.09 -7.53 31.57
N ALA A 44 -2.71 -6.75 32.48
CA ALA A 44 -2.27 -6.55 33.83
C ALA A 44 -1.93 -7.87 34.58
N PRO A 45 -2.76 -8.92 34.55
CA PRO A 45 -2.45 -10.18 35.25
C PRO A 45 -1.18 -10.88 34.74
N TYR A 46 -0.74 -10.56 33.55
CA TYR A 46 0.34 -11.25 32.83
C TYR A 46 1.65 -10.46 32.78
N VAL A 47 1.62 -9.18 33.20
CA VAL A 47 2.80 -8.29 33.16
C VAL A 47 3.26 -7.85 34.58
N GLU A 48 2.63 -8.34 35.64
CA GLU A 48 3.07 -8.08 37.03
C GLU A 48 4.39 -8.79 37.32
N GLY A 49 4.56 -10.02 36.87
CA GLY A 49 5.78 -10.81 36.97
C GLY A 49 6.62 -10.79 35.70
N ASP A 50 7.53 -11.77 35.59
CA ASP A 50 8.40 -11.92 34.42
C ASP A 50 7.59 -12.01 33.13
N CYS A 51 7.86 -11.10 32.22
CA CYS A 51 7.17 -11.05 30.93
C CYS A 51 8.03 -10.43 29.82
N VAL A 52 7.74 -10.82 28.57
CA VAL A 52 8.23 -10.14 27.37
C VAL A 52 7.01 -9.71 26.56
N VAL A 53 6.96 -8.44 26.18
CA VAL A 53 5.86 -7.85 25.40
C VAL A 53 6.35 -7.51 24.00
N GLY A 54 5.85 -8.19 22.97
CA GLY A 54 6.09 -7.87 21.56
C GLY A 54 5.03 -6.90 21.06
N ILE A 55 5.44 -5.75 20.55
CA ILE A 55 4.53 -4.65 20.13
C ILE A 55 4.74 -4.35 18.67
N ASP A 56 3.70 -4.50 17.82
CA ASP A 56 3.69 -4.02 16.43
C ASP A 56 3.38 -2.54 16.40
N ALA A 57 4.30 -1.75 16.89
CA ALA A 57 4.33 -0.30 16.74
C ALA A 57 5.71 0.24 17.10
N PRO A 58 6.14 1.38 16.55
CA PRO A 58 7.39 2.01 16.93
C PRO A 58 7.42 2.36 18.42
N ILE A 59 8.42 1.82 19.15
CA ILE A 59 8.63 2.16 20.57
C ILE A 59 9.43 3.45 20.69
N VAL A 60 10.49 3.61 19.89
CA VAL A 60 11.35 4.79 19.89
C VAL A 60 11.36 5.42 18.49
N VAL A 61 11.02 6.72 18.40
CA VAL A 61 11.12 7.54 17.19
C VAL A 61 11.85 8.84 17.56
N ARG A 62 12.98 9.14 16.89
CA ARG A 62 13.81 10.30 17.16
C ARG A 62 14.12 11.14 15.91
N ASN A 63 13.96 10.56 14.72
CA ASN A 63 14.19 11.24 13.45
C ASN A 63 13.04 12.20 13.13
N GLU A 64 13.37 13.38 12.63
CA GLU A 64 12.40 14.39 12.25
C GLU A 64 11.63 14.01 10.97
N THR A 65 12.33 13.40 10.01
CA THR A 65 11.76 13.04 8.70
C THR A 65 12.29 11.68 8.23
N GLY A 66 11.63 11.10 7.22
CA GLY A 66 12.08 9.86 6.57
C GLY A 66 11.94 8.62 7.44
N GLN A 67 12.75 7.61 7.15
CA GLN A 67 12.80 6.33 7.85
C GLN A 67 13.82 6.35 8.99
N ARG A 68 13.52 5.65 10.09
CA ARG A 68 14.48 5.33 11.14
C ARG A 68 15.61 4.42 10.61
N PRO A 69 16.79 4.39 11.25
CA PRO A 69 17.84 3.42 10.91
C PRO A 69 17.33 1.96 10.90
N ALA A 70 16.53 1.58 11.91
CA ALA A 70 15.91 0.26 12.02
C ALA A 70 15.04 -0.10 10.79
N GLU A 71 14.20 0.81 10.36
CA GLU A 71 13.33 0.62 9.19
C GLU A 71 14.11 0.49 7.89
N ARG A 72 15.16 1.29 7.70
CA ARG A 72 16.03 1.17 6.52
C ARG A 72 16.74 -0.18 6.47
N ALA A 73 17.29 -0.62 7.61
CA ALA A 73 18.01 -1.88 7.69
C ALA A 73 17.07 -3.08 7.46
N LEU A 74 15.87 -3.07 8.08
CA LEU A 74 14.88 -4.11 7.85
C LEU A 74 14.39 -4.11 6.38
N ASN A 75 14.16 -2.94 5.79
CA ASN A 75 13.72 -2.83 4.40
C ASN A 75 14.77 -3.33 3.39
N ALA A 76 16.07 -3.22 3.69
CA ALA A 76 17.11 -3.80 2.85
C ALA A 76 16.95 -5.32 2.69
N ASP A 77 16.51 -6.01 3.75
CA ASP A 77 16.29 -7.45 3.73
C ASP A 77 14.89 -7.84 3.25
N PHE A 78 13.86 -7.17 3.73
CA PHE A 78 12.46 -7.63 3.60
C PHE A 78 11.63 -6.94 2.53
N ALA A 79 12.06 -5.80 1.95
CA ALA A 79 11.29 -5.11 0.91
C ALA A 79 11.06 -6.00 -0.33
N LYS A 80 12.05 -6.80 -0.71
CA LYS A 80 11.95 -7.77 -1.83
C LYS A 80 10.89 -8.86 -1.61
N PHE A 81 10.51 -9.13 -0.35
CA PHE A 81 9.41 -10.02 0.03
C PHE A 81 8.07 -9.29 0.21
N GLN A 82 8.00 -8.02 -0.17
CA GLN A 82 6.83 -7.14 0.05
C GLN A 82 6.45 -6.98 1.54
N ALA A 83 7.42 -7.16 2.44
CA ALA A 83 7.28 -7.06 3.90
C ALA A 83 8.08 -5.88 4.47
N GLY A 84 8.28 -4.82 3.70
CA GLY A 84 8.94 -3.60 4.15
C GLY A 84 8.03 -2.75 5.05
N THR A 85 8.65 -2.04 5.99
CA THR A 85 7.97 -1.12 6.93
C THR A 85 7.66 0.24 6.30
N HIS A 86 6.69 0.93 6.87
CA HIS A 86 6.42 2.34 6.57
C HIS A 86 7.31 3.25 7.42
N PRO A 87 7.72 4.43 6.91
CA PRO A 87 8.51 5.39 7.66
C PRO A 87 7.81 5.87 8.94
N SER A 88 8.52 5.89 10.06
CA SER A 88 8.09 6.53 11.31
C SER A 88 9.01 7.70 11.62
N ASN A 89 8.45 8.90 11.81
CA ASN A 89 9.20 10.11 12.13
C ASN A 89 8.34 11.12 12.89
N MET A 90 8.98 12.04 13.58
CA MET A 90 8.35 13.05 14.44
C MET A 90 7.52 14.08 13.64
N GLY A 91 7.71 14.19 12.32
CA GLY A 91 6.86 14.99 11.44
C GLY A 91 5.44 14.44 11.27
N LYS A 92 5.18 13.21 11.71
CA LYS A 92 3.84 12.63 11.72
C LYS A 92 3.13 12.92 13.04
N PRO A 93 1.84 13.32 13.02
CA PRO A 93 1.09 13.67 14.23
C PRO A 93 1.09 12.58 15.30
N GLU A 94 1.12 11.30 14.90
CA GLU A 94 1.11 10.16 15.81
C GLU A 94 2.37 10.05 16.67
N PHE A 95 3.47 10.71 16.27
CA PHE A 95 4.78 10.63 16.93
C PHE A 95 5.30 11.96 17.46
N ALA A 96 4.58 13.08 17.23
CA ALA A 96 5.02 14.42 17.63
C ALA A 96 5.29 14.53 19.16
N ASP A 97 4.45 13.88 19.97
CA ASP A 97 4.52 13.86 21.43
C ASP A 97 5.02 12.50 21.97
N GLY A 98 5.89 11.83 21.23
CA GLY A 98 6.34 10.49 21.53
C GLY A 98 5.40 9.40 20.98
N THR A 99 5.84 8.15 21.08
CA THR A 99 5.10 7.02 20.52
C THR A 99 4.05 6.46 21.50
N ARG A 100 2.93 5.95 20.99
CA ARG A 100 1.92 5.28 21.82
C ARG A 100 2.52 4.04 22.49
N ALA A 101 3.34 3.26 21.77
CA ALA A 101 3.99 2.06 22.29
C ALA A 101 4.98 2.39 23.42
N GLY A 102 5.77 3.47 23.27
CA GLY A 102 6.69 3.91 24.33
C GLY A 102 5.97 4.31 25.61
N ARG A 103 4.90 5.11 25.52
CA ARG A 103 4.07 5.49 26.68
C ARG A 103 3.41 4.27 27.34
N LEU A 104 2.95 3.30 26.54
CA LEU A 104 2.36 2.07 27.07
C LEU A 104 3.42 1.23 27.80
N ALA A 105 4.61 1.07 27.22
CA ALA A 105 5.73 0.36 27.85
C ALA A 105 6.14 1.02 29.16
N GLU A 106 6.25 2.35 29.20
CA GLU A 106 6.54 3.12 30.41
C GLU A 106 5.45 2.90 31.49
N THR A 107 4.17 3.00 31.11
CA THR A 107 3.04 2.82 32.05
C THR A 107 3.01 1.39 32.63
N LEU A 108 3.41 0.39 31.85
CA LEU A 108 3.51 -0.98 32.28
C LEU A 108 4.84 -1.29 33.00
N GLY A 109 5.76 -0.33 33.11
CA GLY A 109 7.06 -0.52 33.75
C GLY A 109 7.96 -1.53 33.04
N LEU A 110 7.96 -1.52 31.70
CA LEU A 110 8.73 -2.43 30.88
C LEU A 110 10.06 -1.77 30.43
N ASP A 111 11.14 -2.52 30.49
CA ASP A 111 12.39 -2.12 29.86
C ASP A 111 12.27 -2.20 28.34
N ILE A 112 12.67 -1.14 27.66
CA ILE A 112 12.60 -1.02 26.18
C ILE A 112 13.94 -1.24 25.48
N ASP A 113 15.01 -1.53 26.22
CA ASP A 113 16.26 -1.94 25.59
C ASP A 113 16.08 -3.35 24.99
N PRO A 114 16.16 -3.50 23.67
CA PRO A 114 15.88 -4.77 22.99
C PRO A 114 16.88 -5.88 23.38
N ARG A 115 18.04 -5.51 23.90
CA ARG A 115 19.09 -6.45 24.35
C ARG A 115 19.15 -6.63 25.86
N SER A 116 18.25 -6.00 26.58
CA SER A 116 18.18 -6.13 28.05
C SER A 116 17.83 -7.54 28.48
N GLU A 117 18.41 -7.96 29.59
CA GLU A 117 18.06 -9.20 30.32
C GLU A 117 17.05 -8.95 31.45
N ALA A 118 16.47 -7.73 31.49
CA ALA A 118 15.45 -7.41 32.48
C ALA A 118 14.29 -8.41 32.43
N PRO A 119 13.74 -8.80 33.61
CA PRO A 119 12.65 -9.80 33.68
C PRO A 119 11.35 -9.29 33.03
N ARG A 120 11.21 -7.96 32.90
CA ARG A 120 10.03 -7.30 32.30
C ARG A 120 10.47 -6.34 31.20
N ARG A 121 10.23 -6.70 29.96
CA ARG A 121 10.71 -5.91 28.81
C ARG A 121 9.73 -5.88 27.66
N ALA A 122 9.84 -4.84 26.81
CA ALA A 122 9.09 -4.69 25.58
C ALA A 122 10.02 -4.68 24.36
N LEU A 123 9.57 -5.29 23.29
CA LEU A 123 10.28 -5.38 22.00
C LEU A 123 9.37 -4.84 20.89
N GLU A 124 9.90 -4.03 20.01
CA GLU A 124 9.19 -3.67 18.78
C GLU A 124 9.29 -4.82 17.79
N VAL A 125 8.15 -5.31 17.34
CA VAL A 125 8.01 -6.43 16.41
C VAL A 125 7.31 -5.93 15.13
N TYR A 126 7.58 -6.56 14.01
CA TYR A 126 6.86 -6.31 12.77
C TYR A 126 6.35 -7.62 12.18
N PRO A 127 5.05 -7.96 12.35
CA PRO A 127 4.48 -9.27 11.99
C PRO A 127 4.70 -9.67 10.54
N HIS A 128 4.62 -8.72 9.59
CA HIS A 128 4.82 -9.04 8.18
C HIS A 128 6.22 -9.56 7.86
N ALA A 129 7.27 -8.97 8.43
CA ALA A 129 8.64 -9.48 8.31
C ALA A 129 8.81 -10.78 9.11
N ALA A 130 8.25 -10.83 10.33
CA ALA A 130 8.32 -12.00 11.17
C ALA A 130 7.70 -13.25 10.49
N THR A 131 6.52 -13.13 9.90
CA THR A 131 5.86 -14.24 9.19
C THR A 131 6.62 -14.69 7.95
N VAL A 132 7.23 -13.75 7.19
CA VAL A 132 8.09 -14.10 6.05
C VAL A 132 9.26 -14.97 6.51
N ALA A 133 9.95 -14.60 7.57
CA ALA A 133 11.10 -15.35 8.09
C ALA A 133 10.68 -16.69 8.72
N LEU A 134 9.68 -16.69 9.61
CA LEU A 134 9.19 -17.86 10.33
C LEU A 134 8.70 -18.96 9.39
N PHE A 135 7.89 -18.57 8.42
CA PHE A 135 7.19 -19.52 7.55
C PHE A 135 7.83 -19.65 6.18
N ARG A 136 9.04 -19.09 6.00
CA ARG A 136 9.82 -19.14 4.75
C ARG A 136 8.99 -18.71 3.52
N LEU A 137 8.25 -17.62 3.67
CA LEU A 137 7.36 -17.13 2.60
C LEU A 137 8.17 -16.36 1.56
N GLY A 138 7.99 -16.68 0.28
CA GLY A 138 8.57 -15.92 -0.81
C GLY A 138 8.01 -14.48 -0.92
N ARG A 139 6.88 -14.20 -0.25
CA ARG A 139 6.26 -12.87 -0.10
C ARG A 139 5.38 -12.84 1.15
N THR A 140 5.12 -11.63 1.68
CA THR A 140 4.15 -11.46 2.77
C THR A 140 2.74 -11.87 2.32
N LEU A 141 1.97 -12.44 3.24
CA LEU A 141 0.57 -12.79 3.02
C LEU A 141 -0.28 -11.52 2.91
N LYS A 142 -1.28 -11.54 2.02
CA LYS A 142 -2.06 -10.35 1.64
C LYS A 142 -3.44 -10.31 2.30
N TYR A 143 -3.52 -10.62 3.59
CA TYR A 143 -4.77 -10.66 4.36
C TYR A 143 -5.28 -9.28 4.80
N LYS A 144 -4.42 -8.26 4.92
CA LYS A 144 -4.86 -6.88 5.28
C LYS A 144 -5.67 -6.24 4.16
N ALA A 145 -6.78 -5.61 4.49
CA ALA A 145 -7.67 -4.98 3.52
C ALA A 145 -6.99 -3.80 2.80
N LYS A 146 -6.89 -3.91 1.47
CA LYS A 146 -6.40 -2.85 0.57
C LYS A 146 -7.32 -2.76 -0.66
N PRO A 147 -7.35 -1.60 -1.38
CA PRO A 147 -8.08 -1.49 -2.64
C PRO A 147 -7.75 -2.64 -3.60
N GLY A 148 -8.74 -3.13 -4.33
CA GLY A 148 -8.59 -4.20 -5.32
C GLY A 148 -8.60 -5.64 -4.78
N ARG A 149 -8.55 -5.87 -3.46
CA ARG A 149 -8.65 -7.22 -2.87
C ARG A 149 -10.09 -7.60 -2.58
N SER A 150 -10.53 -8.77 -3.02
CA SER A 150 -11.86 -9.33 -2.68
C SER A 150 -11.88 -9.89 -1.26
N VAL A 151 -13.08 -10.11 -0.70
CA VAL A 151 -13.25 -10.77 0.61
C VAL A 151 -12.66 -12.18 0.57
N ALA A 152 -12.95 -12.95 -0.47
CA ALA A 152 -12.44 -14.31 -0.61
C ALA A 152 -10.90 -14.39 -0.65
N GLN A 153 -10.24 -13.43 -1.32
CA GLN A 153 -8.77 -13.36 -1.32
C GLN A 153 -8.21 -13.05 0.06
N LEU A 154 -8.79 -12.07 0.77
CA LEU A 154 -8.36 -11.70 2.13
C LEU A 154 -8.57 -12.86 3.09
N GLN A 155 -9.73 -13.52 3.01
CA GLN A 155 -10.09 -14.69 3.83
C GLN A 155 -9.11 -15.85 3.62
N ALA A 156 -8.83 -16.21 2.37
CA ALA A 156 -7.89 -17.29 2.04
C ALA A 156 -6.48 -17.03 2.59
N GLU A 157 -5.97 -15.80 2.47
CA GLU A 157 -4.64 -15.42 2.97
C GLU A 157 -4.62 -15.35 4.51
N LEU A 158 -5.71 -14.93 5.17
CA LEU A 158 -5.83 -14.92 6.63
C LEU A 158 -5.90 -16.33 7.19
N LEU A 159 -6.72 -17.21 6.62
CA LEU A 159 -6.81 -18.61 7.02
C LEU A 159 -5.48 -19.33 6.81
N ARG A 160 -4.76 -19.04 5.72
CA ARG A 160 -3.42 -19.53 5.50
C ARG A 160 -2.44 -19.08 6.60
N LEU A 161 -2.51 -17.82 7.04
CA LEU A 161 -1.71 -17.35 8.17
C LEU A 161 -2.04 -18.14 9.43
N MET A 162 -3.34 -18.37 9.70
CA MET A 162 -3.78 -19.14 10.88
C MET A 162 -3.30 -20.58 10.82
N ASP A 163 -3.35 -21.24 9.66
CA ASP A 163 -2.80 -22.60 9.49
C ASP A 163 -1.29 -22.66 9.78
N LEU A 164 -0.53 -21.65 9.31
CA LEU A 164 0.91 -21.56 9.58
C LEU A 164 1.21 -21.32 11.05
N VAL A 165 0.41 -20.52 11.76
CA VAL A 165 0.54 -20.30 13.20
C VAL A 165 0.21 -21.59 13.97
N GLU A 166 -0.83 -22.34 13.58
CA GLU A 166 -1.13 -23.65 14.16
C GLU A 166 0.02 -24.66 13.97
N GLY A 167 0.70 -24.59 12.84
CA GLY A 167 1.90 -25.40 12.53
C GLY A 167 3.06 -25.19 13.51
N LEU A 168 3.11 -24.06 14.24
CA LEU A 168 4.11 -23.80 15.27
C LEU A 168 3.97 -24.70 16.52
N ALA A 169 2.92 -25.50 16.61
CA ALA A 169 2.79 -26.51 17.68
C ALA A 169 3.95 -27.52 17.69
N THR A 170 4.61 -27.74 16.57
CA THR A 170 5.77 -28.64 16.43
C THR A 170 7.11 -27.91 16.39
N ALA A 171 7.11 -26.58 16.52
CA ALA A 171 8.32 -25.77 16.53
C ALA A 171 9.04 -25.80 17.89
N GLU A 172 10.27 -25.29 17.93
CA GLU A 172 11.04 -25.10 19.19
C GLU A 172 11.48 -23.63 19.29
N PRO A 173 10.92 -22.87 20.22
CA PRO A 173 9.85 -23.23 21.17
C PRO A 173 8.49 -23.44 20.48
N SER A 174 7.66 -24.32 21.04
CA SER A 174 6.32 -24.60 20.49
C SER A 174 5.32 -23.48 20.83
N LEU A 175 4.38 -23.22 19.89
CA LEU A 175 3.19 -22.40 20.13
C LEU A 175 1.94 -23.24 19.89
N ARG A 176 1.11 -23.37 20.91
CA ARG A 176 -0.13 -24.16 20.87
C ARG A 176 -1.34 -23.24 20.95
N VAL A 177 -2.00 -23.06 19.81
CA VAL A 177 -3.18 -22.19 19.67
C VAL A 177 -4.46 -22.98 19.44
N ALA A 178 -4.37 -24.17 18.82
CA ALA A 178 -5.53 -24.91 18.32
C ALA A 178 -6.57 -25.28 19.39
N ASP A 179 -6.14 -25.47 20.66
CA ASP A 179 -7.02 -25.80 21.79
C ASP A 179 -7.59 -24.55 22.48
N SER A 180 -7.16 -23.35 22.10
CA SER A 180 -7.63 -22.10 22.72
C SER A 180 -9.04 -21.74 22.24
N PRO A 181 -10.00 -21.52 23.15
CA PRO A 181 -11.35 -21.09 22.77
C PRO A 181 -11.36 -19.78 22.00
N ASP A 182 -10.43 -18.87 22.29
CA ASP A 182 -10.30 -17.60 21.60
C ASP A 182 -9.85 -17.81 20.16
N TRP A 183 -8.87 -18.68 19.93
CA TRP A 183 -8.40 -19.02 18.60
C TRP A 183 -9.48 -19.68 17.75
N LEU A 184 -10.22 -20.62 18.32
CA LEU A 184 -11.33 -21.28 17.63
C LEU A 184 -12.42 -20.29 17.23
N ARG A 185 -12.73 -19.29 18.08
CA ARG A 185 -13.67 -18.20 17.74
C ARG A 185 -13.13 -17.33 16.61
N LEU A 186 -11.87 -16.95 16.65
CA LEU A 186 -11.23 -16.16 15.58
C LEU A 186 -11.25 -16.93 14.26
N ARG A 187 -10.94 -18.22 14.28
CA ARG A 187 -10.96 -19.07 13.08
C ARG A 187 -12.35 -19.18 12.48
N SER A 188 -13.35 -19.51 13.32
CA SER A 188 -14.75 -19.56 12.87
C SER A 188 -15.23 -18.21 12.30
N ALA A 189 -14.84 -17.10 12.92
CA ALA A 189 -15.17 -15.77 12.42
C ALA A 189 -14.48 -15.46 11.08
N ALA A 190 -13.23 -15.92 10.89
CA ALA A 190 -12.55 -15.79 9.60
C ALA A 190 -13.22 -16.63 8.50
N GLU A 191 -13.58 -17.88 8.80
CA GLU A 191 -14.23 -18.83 7.87
C GLU A 191 -15.61 -18.36 7.43
N SER A 192 -16.38 -17.74 8.32
CA SER A 192 -17.76 -17.28 8.07
C SER A 192 -17.84 -15.84 7.59
N ALA A 193 -16.72 -15.13 7.43
CA ALA A 193 -16.72 -13.71 7.07
C ALA A 193 -17.24 -13.48 5.64
N GLU A 194 -18.26 -12.65 5.49
CA GLU A 194 -18.81 -12.20 4.23
C GLU A 194 -18.39 -10.78 3.84
N ARG A 195 -17.83 -10.03 4.80
CA ARG A 195 -17.43 -8.62 4.63
C ARG A 195 -15.99 -8.38 5.11
N LYS A 196 -15.30 -7.43 4.45
CA LYS A 196 -13.94 -7.01 4.84
C LYS A 196 -13.86 -6.49 6.28
N SER A 197 -14.93 -5.90 6.79
CA SER A 197 -14.99 -5.42 8.18
C SER A 197 -15.01 -6.54 9.21
N GLU A 198 -15.50 -7.71 8.84
CA GLU A 198 -15.50 -8.91 9.70
C GLU A 198 -14.10 -9.51 9.77
N LEU A 199 -13.43 -9.67 8.63
CA LEU A 199 -12.03 -10.11 8.59
C LEU A 199 -11.11 -9.18 9.38
N ARG A 200 -11.31 -7.85 9.29
CA ARG A 200 -10.51 -6.87 10.03
C ARG A 200 -10.57 -7.05 11.54
N ARG A 201 -11.67 -7.59 12.09
CA ARG A 201 -11.79 -7.88 13.54
C ARG A 201 -10.98 -9.10 13.96
N VAL A 202 -10.59 -9.94 13.00
CA VAL A 202 -9.77 -11.14 13.23
C VAL A 202 -8.28 -10.84 12.99
N GLU A 203 -7.95 -9.96 12.03
CA GLU A 203 -6.58 -9.65 11.63
C GLU A 203 -5.70 -9.24 12.83
N ASP A 204 -6.13 -8.22 13.59
CA ASP A 204 -5.32 -7.64 14.66
C ASP A 204 -5.06 -8.64 15.82
N PRO A 205 -6.03 -9.42 16.31
CA PRO A 205 -5.76 -10.50 17.29
C PRO A 205 -4.81 -11.59 16.77
N VAL A 206 -4.89 -11.96 15.48
CA VAL A 206 -3.99 -12.96 14.88
C VAL A 206 -2.56 -12.41 14.78
N ASP A 207 -2.38 -11.16 14.39
CA ASP A 207 -1.07 -10.50 14.36
C ASP A 207 -0.49 -10.36 15.77
N ALA A 208 -1.32 -10.10 16.77
CA ALA A 208 -0.90 -10.09 18.17
C ALA A 208 -0.36 -11.46 18.62
N VAL A 209 -0.94 -12.58 18.15
CA VAL A 209 -0.38 -13.92 18.43
C VAL A 209 1.01 -14.08 17.82
N VAL A 210 1.26 -13.55 16.63
CA VAL A 210 2.60 -13.54 16.02
C VAL A 210 3.56 -12.69 16.85
N CYS A 211 3.14 -11.52 17.33
CA CYS A 211 3.95 -10.69 18.23
C CYS A 211 4.30 -11.41 19.54
N ALA A 212 3.34 -12.12 20.15
CA ALA A 212 3.57 -12.91 21.36
C ALA A 212 4.55 -14.06 21.09
N TYR A 213 4.49 -14.69 19.91
CA TYR A 213 5.45 -15.72 19.55
C TYR A 213 6.87 -15.18 19.35
N VAL A 214 7.03 -14.01 18.74
CA VAL A 214 8.35 -13.36 18.65
C VAL A 214 8.88 -13.01 20.07
N ALA A 215 8.02 -12.59 20.98
CA ALA A 215 8.38 -12.38 22.38
C ALA A 215 8.83 -13.68 23.09
N LEU A 216 8.17 -14.80 22.81
CA LEU A 216 8.57 -16.13 23.27
C LEU A 216 9.93 -16.54 22.69
N LEU A 217 10.17 -16.34 21.40
CA LEU A 217 11.46 -16.57 20.77
C LEU A 217 12.56 -15.71 21.41
N ALA A 218 12.29 -14.44 21.69
CA ALA A 218 13.26 -13.53 22.29
C ALA A 218 13.71 -13.98 23.70
N ALA A 219 12.85 -14.67 24.42
CA ALA A 219 13.19 -15.22 25.72
C ALA A 219 13.89 -16.59 25.65
N ARG A 220 13.53 -17.43 24.68
CA ARG A 220 13.95 -18.83 24.62
C ARG A 220 15.05 -19.11 23.60
N ARG A 221 15.01 -18.41 22.48
CA ARG A 221 15.91 -18.62 21.35
C ARG A 221 16.32 -17.27 20.71
N PRO A 222 16.96 -16.38 21.49
CA PRO A 222 17.45 -15.10 20.97
C PRO A 222 18.45 -15.26 19.81
N ASP A 223 19.09 -16.42 19.71
CA ASP A 223 19.97 -16.80 18.59
C ASP A 223 19.26 -16.88 17.24
N LEU A 224 17.94 -17.05 17.23
CA LEU A 224 17.11 -17.08 16.01
C LEU A 224 16.60 -15.71 15.59
N LEU A 225 16.99 -14.64 16.27
CA LEU A 225 16.47 -13.30 16.03
C LEU A 225 17.53 -12.35 15.47
N THR A 226 17.08 -11.46 14.62
CA THR A 226 17.84 -10.30 14.14
C THR A 226 17.27 -9.01 14.73
N PHE A 227 18.18 -8.15 15.21
CA PHE A 227 17.89 -6.86 15.80
C PHE A 227 18.28 -5.76 14.82
N TYR A 228 17.30 -5.09 14.24
CA TYR A 228 17.50 -3.98 13.30
C TYR A 228 17.45 -2.66 14.05
N GLY A 229 18.60 -2.01 14.21
CA GLY A 229 18.75 -0.74 14.94
C GLY A 229 19.26 -0.92 16.37
N ASP A 230 18.98 0.06 17.21
CA ASP A 230 19.47 0.14 18.59
C ASP A 230 18.47 0.79 19.54
N ALA A 231 18.77 0.74 20.87
CA ALA A 231 17.90 1.29 21.91
C ALA A 231 17.68 2.82 21.80
N GLY A 232 18.66 3.56 21.27
CA GLY A 232 18.62 5.03 21.16
C GLY A 232 17.80 5.56 20.01
N THR A 233 17.82 4.87 18.86
CA THR A 233 17.17 5.30 17.62
C THR A 233 15.96 4.46 17.23
N GLY A 234 15.67 3.41 18.01
CA GLY A 234 14.61 2.42 17.78
C GLY A 234 15.18 1.13 17.19
N CYS A 235 14.59 0.01 17.60
CA CYS A 235 15.04 -1.31 17.19
C CYS A 235 13.84 -2.20 16.89
N ILE A 236 13.81 -2.80 15.70
CA ILE A 236 12.82 -3.81 15.30
C ILE A 236 13.44 -5.19 15.47
N VAL A 237 12.75 -6.06 16.20
CA VAL A 237 13.17 -7.44 16.44
C VAL A 237 12.32 -8.38 15.61
N THR A 238 12.96 -9.24 14.83
CA THR A 238 12.27 -10.22 13.97
C THR A 238 13.06 -11.53 13.89
N PRO A 239 12.41 -12.67 13.64
CA PRO A 239 13.13 -13.89 13.30
C PRO A 239 14.10 -13.66 12.14
N THR A 240 15.27 -14.25 12.25
CA THR A 240 16.34 -14.08 11.24
C THR A 240 15.88 -14.58 9.91
N LEU A 241 16.01 -13.73 8.88
CA LEU A 241 15.68 -14.10 7.50
C LEU A 241 16.60 -15.24 7.04
N PRO A 242 16.06 -16.40 6.62
CA PRO A 242 16.89 -17.49 6.10
C PRO A 242 17.67 -17.04 4.87
N SER A 243 18.98 -17.27 4.87
CA SER A 243 19.88 -16.80 3.80
C SER A 243 19.61 -17.42 2.42
N ASP A 244 18.98 -18.59 2.41
CA ASP A 244 18.59 -19.34 1.20
C ASP A 244 17.15 -19.04 0.75
N LEU A 245 16.41 -18.19 1.48
CA LEU A 245 15.05 -17.81 1.11
C LEU A 245 15.07 -16.83 -0.06
N LEU A 246 14.43 -17.22 -1.15
CA LEU A 246 14.28 -16.39 -2.32
C LEU A 246 12.89 -15.71 -2.33
N PRO A 247 12.82 -14.44 -2.76
CA PRO A 247 11.52 -13.80 -2.98
C PRO A 247 10.76 -14.54 -4.09
N ALA A 248 9.45 -14.67 -3.90
CA ALA A 248 8.60 -15.18 -4.96
C ALA A 248 8.73 -14.26 -6.18
N PRO A 249 8.75 -14.82 -7.40
CA PRO A 249 8.65 -13.99 -8.58
C PRO A 249 7.45 -13.06 -8.45
N PRO A 250 7.53 -11.82 -8.96
CA PRO A 250 6.38 -10.93 -8.94
C PRO A 250 5.20 -11.69 -9.54
N GLU A 251 4.15 -11.88 -8.76
CA GLU A 251 2.93 -12.46 -9.33
C GLU A 251 2.57 -11.63 -10.55
N PRO A 252 2.29 -12.24 -11.69
CA PRO A 252 1.47 -11.59 -12.69
C PRO A 252 0.19 -11.25 -11.93
N THR A 253 -0.03 -9.96 -11.64
CA THR A 253 -1.18 -9.54 -10.84
C THR A 253 -2.42 -9.91 -11.63
N PRO A 254 -3.14 -10.99 -11.29
CA PRO A 254 -4.44 -11.24 -11.87
C PRO A 254 -5.38 -10.20 -11.25
N GLY A 255 -6.18 -9.60 -12.03
CA GLY A 255 -7.30 -8.84 -11.55
C GLY A 255 -7.32 -7.44 -12.15
N VAL A 256 -6.65 -6.44 -11.58
CA VAL A 256 -6.93 -5.06 -11.98
C VAL A 256 -6.47 -4.73 -13.40
N ALA A 257 -5.28 -5.17 -13.84
CA ALA A 257 -4.87 -4.93 -15.22
C ALA A 257 -5.53 -5.91 -16.20
N HIS A 258 -5.78 -7.16 -15.80
CA HIS A 258 -6.46 -8.14 -16.64
C HIS A 258 -7.94 -7.79 -16.78
N ASP A 259 -8.64 -7.47 -15.69
CA ASP A 259 -10.05 -7.06 -15.69
C ASP A 259 -10.21 -5.69 -16.36
N ALA A 260 -9.29 -4.74 -16.12
CA ALA A 260 -9.27 -3.47 -16.83
C ALA A 260 -8.98 -3.65 -18.31
N LEU A 261 -8.08 -4.57 -18.67
CA LEU A 261 -7.77 -4.91 -20.06
C LEU A 261 -8.96 -5.58 -20.76
N ALA A 262 -9.60 -6.54 -20.12
CA ALA A 262 -10.82 -7.20 -20.62
C ALA A 262 -11.96 -6.19 -20.80
N THR A 263 -12.18 -5.31 -19.82
CA THR A 263 -13.18 -4.25 -19.88
C THR A 263 -12.84 -3.24 -20.97
N HIS A 264 -11.59 -2.76 -21.07
CA HIS A 264 -11.17 -1.85 -22.15
C HIS A 264 -11.37 -2.51 -23.53
N THR A 265 -11.01 -3.78 -23.66
CA THR A 265 -11.20 -4.55 -24.90
C THR A 265 -12.67 -4.62 -25.29
N GLY A 266 -13.56 -4.94 -24.35
CA GLY A 266 -15.01 -5.01 -24.56
C GLY A 266 -15.63 -3.65 -24.91
N ARG A 267 -15.13 -2.55 -24.31
CA ARG A 267 -15.59 -1.17 -24.57
C ARG A 267 -15.00 -0.54 -25.82
N ARG A 268 -13.97 -1.15 -26.41
CA ARG A 268 -13.24 -0.55 -27.55
C ARG A 268 -14.10 -0.14 -28.74
N PRO A 269 -15.13 -0.91 -29.19
CA PRO A 269 -16.02 -0.47 -30.24
C PRO A 269 -16.74 0.85 -29.90
N GLN A 270 -17.22 0.99 -28.65
CA GLN A 270 -17.86 2.21 -28.17
C GLN A 270 -16.85 3.38 -28.12
N LEU A 271 -15.61 3.14 -27.67
CA LEU A 271 -14.57 4.15 -27.65
C LEU A 271 -14.20 4.65 -29.07
N VAL A 272 -14.26 3.78 -30.09
CA VAL A 272 -14.07 4.17 -31.50
C VAL A 272 -15.18 5.11 -31.93
N THR A 273 -16.44 4.75 -31.69
CA THR A 273 -17.58 5.62 -32.02
C THR A 273 -17.50 6.97 -31.28
N SER A 274 -17.18 6.95 -29.98
CA SER A 274 -16.95 8.18 -29.22
C SER A 274 -15.79 9.01 -29.80
N THR A 275 -14.71 8.37 -30.24
CA THR A 275 -13.56 9.07 -30.88
C THR A 275 -14.00 9.80 -32.14
N GLU A 276 -14.79 9.15 -33.01
CA GLU A 276 -15.35 9.77 -34.24
C GLU A 276 -16.24 10.97 -33.91
N ARG A 277 -17.08 10.82 -32.88
CA ARG A 277 -17.95 11.92 -32.41
C ARG A 277 -17.14 13.11 -31.88
N TYR A 278 -16.09 12.86 -31.07
CA TYR A 278 -15.20 13.95 -30.62
C TYR A 278 -14.53 14.68 -31.77
N VAL A 279 -14.07 13.97 -32.80
CA VAL A 279 -13.50 14.61 -34.01
C VAL A 279 -14.53 15.49 -34.67
N ALA A 280 -15.74 14.98 -34.89
CA ALA A 280 -16.81 15.73 -35.54
C ALA A 280 -17.17 17.00 -34.76
N VAL A 281 -17.32 16.91 -33.44
CA VAL A 281 -17.64 18.06 -32.58
C VAL A 281 -16.52 19.09 -32.61
N VAL A 282 -15.26 18.66 -32.39
CA VAL A 282 -14.11 19.58 -32.38
C VAL A 282 -13.95 20.26 -33.74
N THR A 283 -14.06 19.52 -34.84
CA THR A 283 -13.97 20.08 -36.20
C THR A 283 -15.06 21.13 -36.45
N ALA A 284 -16.32 20.81 -36.12
CA ALA A 284 -17.43 21.74 -36.29
C ALA A 284 -17.23 23.04 -35.49
N LEU A 285 -16.79 22.94 -34.22
CA LEU A 285 -16.51 24.10 -33.39
C LEU A 285 -15.41 24.99 -33.96
N LEU A 286 -14.34 24.40 -34.49
CA LEU A 286 -13.24 25.17 -35.13
C LEU A 286 -13.69 25.86 -36.42
N ASP A 287 -14.44 25.15 -37.25
CA ASP A 287 -14.98 25.66 -38.49
C ASP A 287 -15.96 26.84 -38.26
N ASP A 288 -16.89 26.66 -37.30
CA ASP A 288 -17.87 27.69 -36.92
C ASP A 288 -17.21 28.93 -36.30
N ALA A 289 -16.11 28.75 -35.57
CA ALA A 289 -15.35 29.86 -35.02
C ALA A 289 -14.37 30.53 -36.00
N GLY A 290 -14.20 29.99 -37.18
CA GLY A 290 -13.27 30.49 -38.22
C GLY A 290 -11.80 30.40 -37.76
N ILE A 291 -11.44 29.43 -36.98
CA ILE A 291 -10.05 29.19 -36.54
C ILE A 291 -9.35 28.33 -37.58
N ASP A 292 -8.25 28.83 -38.14
CA ASP A 292 -7.46 28.09 -39.11
C ASP A 292 -6.65 26.97 -38.46
N TYR A 293 -6.78 25.75 -38.97
CA TYR A 293 -6.03 24.58 -38.51
C TYR A 293 -5.56 23.72 -39.71
N LEU A 294 -4.44 23.02 -39.52
CA LEU A 294 -3.91 22.11 -40.54
C LEU A 294 -4.68 20.78 -40.52
N SER A 295 -4.94 20.20 -39.32
CA SER A 295 -5.62 18.94 -39.21
C SER A 295 -6.19 18.72 -37.80
N VAL A 296 -7.30 17.97 -37.75
CA VAL A 296 -7.82 17.33 -36.52
C VAL A 296 -7.72 15.81 -36.71
N THR A 297 -6.89 15.18 -35.95
CA THR A 297 -6.70 13.73 -35.98
C THR A 297 -7.01 13.12 -34.63
N ALA A 298 -7.42 11.87 -34.63
CA ALA A 298 -7.69 11.19 -33.38
C ALA A 298 -7.28 9.71 -33.41
N ARG A 299 -7.11 9.15 -32.24
CA ARG A 299 -6.87 7.73 -32.06
C ARG A 299 -7.60 7.20 -30.84
N THR A 300 -8.20 6.04 -30.97
CA THR A 300 -8.60 5.22 -29.83
C THR A 300 -7.40 4.39 -29.39
N LYS A 301 -7.06 4.43 -28.09
CA LYS A 301 -5.92 3.69 -27.56
C LYS A 301 -6.05 2.20 -27.87
N SER A 302 -5.01 1.59 -28.42
CA SER A 302 -5.00 0.15 -28.70
C SER A 302 -4.95 -0.66 -27.40
N VAL A 303 -5.46 -1.91 -27.45
CA VAL A 303 -5.43 -2.84 -26.31
C VAL A 303 -4.01 -3.03 -25.80
N ALA A 304 -3.03 -3.19 -26.70
CA ALA A 304 -1.63 -3.33 -26.35
C ALA A 304 -1.05 -2.06 -25.66
N SER A 305 -1.37 -0.86 -26.18
CA SER A 305 -0.91 0.40 -25.59
C SER A 305 -1.59 0.67 -24.24
N PHE A 306 -2.85 0.26 -24.07
CA PHE A 306 -3.54 0.35 -22.78
C PHE A 306 -2.88 -0.59 -21.77
N ALA A 307 -2.65 -1.86 -22.13
CA ALA A 307 -1.98 -2.85 -21.29
C ALA A 307 -0.60 -2.37 -20.83
N ALA A 308 0.24 -1.90 -21.77
CA ALA A 308 1.58 -1.39 -21.47
C ALA A 308 1.55 -0.17 -20.53
N LYS A 309 0.56 0.71 -20.68
CA LYS A 309 0.40 1.87 -19.78
C LYS A 309 -0.14 1.46 -18.41
N ALA A 310 -1.12 0.58 -18.35
CA ALA A 310 -1.71 0.06 -17.11
C ALA A 310 -0.69 -0.72 -16.25
N ASP A 311 0.33 -1.29 -16.89
CA ASP A 311 1.40 -2.04 -16.21
C ASP A 311 2.61 -1.16 -15.81
N ARG A 312 2.55 0.15 -16.00
CA ARG A 312 3.64 1.04 -15.58
C ARG A 312 3.79 1.08 -14.06
N HIS A 313 5.05 1.04 -13.62
CA HIS A 313 5.43 1.12 -12.21
C HIS A 313 6.39 2.30 -11.99
N VAL A 314 6.25 2.97 -10.85
CA VAL A 314 7.19 3.98 -10.34
C VAL A 314 7.54 3.55 -8.91
N ASP A 315 8.83 3.47 -8.61
CA ASP A 315 9.34 3.00 -7.31
C ASP A 315 8.74 1.66 -6.84
N GLY A 316 8.55 0.73 -7.79
CA GLY A 316 7.99 -0.59 -7.52
C GLY A 316 6.48 -0.62 -7.26
N ARG A 317 5.78 0.52 -7.42
CA ARG A 317 4.32 0.63 -7.30
C ARG A 317 3.70 0.88 -8.66
N ARG A 318 2.52 0.32 -8.90
CA ARG A 318 1.76 0.67 -10.10
C ARG A 318 1.48 2.16 -10.13
N LEU A 319 1.72 2.77 -11.28
CA LEU A 319 1.41 4.19 -11.52
C LEU A 319 -0.11 4.44 -11.47
N PHE A 320 -0.91 3.48 -11.93
CA PHE A 320 -2.37 3.57 -11.97
C PHE A 320 -2.99 2.53 -11.04
N ALA A 321 -3.74 2.97 -10.03
CA ALA A 321 -4.48 2.11 -9.10
C ALA A 321 -5.77 1.59 -9.75
N ASP A 322 -6.46 2.44 -10.52
CA ASP A 322 -7.59 2.12 -11.38
C ASP A 322 -7.30 2.55 -12.83
N PRO A 323 -6.72 1.67 -13.66
CA PRO A 323 -6.34 2.03 -15.03
C PRO A 323 -7.50 2.49 -15.92
N LEU A 324 -8.74 2.05 -15.66
CA LEU A 324 -9.90 2.44 -16.47
C LEU A 324 -10.29 3.91 -16.27
N SER A 325 -10.16 4.43 -15.06
CA SER A 325 -10.48 5.82 -14.73
C SER A 325 -9.26 6.75 -14.83
N GLU A 326 -8.07 6.26 -14.47
CA GLU A 326 -6.87 7.09 -14.38
C GLU A 326 -6.13 7.25 -15.71
N ILE A 327 -6.28 6.30 -16.67
CA ILE A 327 -5.73 6.45 -18.02
C ILE A 327 -6.71 7.28 -18.84
N THR A 328 -6.51 8.59 -18.83
CA THR A 328 -7.41 9.58 -19.47
C THR A 328 -7.25 9.67 -20.98
N ASP A 329 -6.15 9.16 -21.56
CA ASP A 329 -5.86 9.19 -23.01
C ASP A 329 -6.36 7.94 -23.76
N GLN A 330 -7.48 7.33 -23.30
CA GLN A 330 -8.14 6.24 -24.01
C GLN A 330 -8.73 6.73 -25.35
N ILE A 331 -9.20 7.99 -25.37
CA ILE A 331 -9.51 8.75 -26.57
C ILE A 331 -8.51 9.89 -26.63
N GLY A 332 -7.71 9.94 -27.69
CA GLY A 332 -6.72 10.99 -27.91
C GLY A 332 -7.00 11.74 -29.20
N LEU A 333 -7.13 13.06 -29.12
CA LEU A 333 -7.23 13.95 -30.25
C LEU A 333 -5.96 14.80 -30.40
N ARG A 334 -5.67 15.19 -31.60
CA ARG A 334 -4.60 16.12 -31.90
C ARG A 334 -5.12 17.19 -32.90
N VAL A 335 -5.03 18.46 -32.48
CA VAL A 335 -5.33 19.63 -33.33
C VAL A 335 -4.00 20.27 -33.66
N ILE A 336 -3.70 20.38 -34.97
CA ILE A 336 -2.50 21.06 -35.47
C ILE A 336 -2.92 22.39 -36.07
N THR A 337 -2.37 23.49 -35.53
CA THR A 337 -2.61 24.87 -35.99
C THR A 337 -1.37 25.43 -36.66
N TYR A 338 -1.50 26.58 -37.26
CA TYR A 338 -0.38 27.27 -37.94
C TYR A 338 0.39 28.15 -36.94
N LEU A 339 -0.31 28.94 -36.12
CA LEU A 339 0.27 29.94 -35.24
C LEU A 339 0.07 29.63 -33.76
N ARG A 340 0.89 30.22 -32.91
CA ARG A 340 0.77 30.07 -31.44
C ARG A 340 -0.52 30.67 -30.88
N ASP A 341 -0.99 31.77 -31.50
CA ASP A 341 -2.22 32.43 -31.08
C ASP A 341 -3.44 31.54 -31.33
N ASP A 342 -3.40 30.74 -32.41
CA ASP A 342 -4.44 29.76 -32.73
C ASP A 342 -4.48 28.64 -31.66
N VAL A 343 -3.34 28.20 -31.12
CA VAL A 343 -3.30 27.21 -30.01
C VAL A 343 -4.09 27.75 -28.82
N ALA A 344 -3.88 29.02 -28.46
CA ALA A 344 -4.60 29.64 -27.36
C ALA A 344 -6.08 29.88 -27.68
N ALA A 345 -6.40 30.20 -28.93
CA ALA A 345 -7.78 30.36 -29.38
C ALA A 345 -8.56 29.04 -29.33
N VAL A 346 -7.97 27.94 -29.84
CA VAL A 346 -8.54 26.59 -29.79
C VAL A 346 -8.77 26.17 -28.33
N ALA A 347 -7.78 26.36 -27.45
CA ALA A 347 -7.91 25.96 -26.04
C ALA A 347 -9.06 26.72 -25.35
N ARG A 348 -9.20 28.02 -25.60
CA ARG A 348 -10.31 28.82 -25.07
C ARG A 348 -11.67 28.37 -25.61
N LEU A 349 -11.78 28.20 -26.92
CA LEU A 349 -13.01 27.76 -27.56
C LEU A 349 -13.48 26.42 -27.01
N LEU A 350 -12.63 25.42 -27.03
CA LEU A 350 -12.97 24.08 -26.56
C LEU A 350 -13.30 24.07 -25.05
N GLY A 351 -12.61 24.89 -24.24
CA GLY A 351 -12.91 25.03 -22.83
C GLY A 351 -14.22 25.77 -22.52
N GLN A 352 -14.75 26.57 -23.47
CA GLN A 352 -16.04 27.26 -23.36
C GLN A 352 -17.20 26.39 -23.83
N GLU A 353 -17.03 25.66 -24.92
CA GLU A 353 -18.08 24.89 -25.59
C GLU A 353 -18.19 23.42 -25.08
N MET A 354 -17.15 22.92 -24.38
CA MET A 354 -17.10 21.56 -23.86
C MET A 354 -16.83 21.60 -22.36
N GLN A 355 -17.13 20.51 -21.64
CA GLN A 355 -16.79 20.41 -20.23
C GLN A 355 -15.27 20.22 -20.09
N LEU A 356 -14.57 21.24 -19.62
CA LEU A 356 -13.14 21.20 -19.35
C LEU A 356 -12.88 20.53 -17.98
N LEU A 357 -12.16 19.42 -18.00
CA LEU A 357 -11.79 18.65 -16.79
C LEU A 357 -10.35 18.94 -16.35
N ASP A 358 -9.44 19.21 -17.31
CA ASP A 358 -8.05 19.56 -17.03
C ASP A 358 -7.48 20.41 -18.18
N ASP A 359 -6.55 21.33 -17.88
CA ASP A 359 -5.90 22.22 -18.84
C ASP A 359 -4.45 22.48 -18.44
N ARG A 360 -3.50 21.98 -19.24
CA ARG A 360 -2.08 22.04 -18.95
C ARG A 360 -1.30 22.63 -20.12
N ASP A 361 -0.46 23.61 -19.81
CA ASP A 361 0.51 24.14 -20.77
C ASP A 361 1.87 23.47 -20.60
N MET A 362 2.12 22.44 -21.41
CA MET A 362 3.35 21.67 -21.33
C MET A 362 4.60 22.48 -21.67
N GLY A 363 4.47 23.58 -22.41
CA GLY A 363 5.59 24.49 -22.67
C GLY A 363 6.01 25.26 -21.42
N VAL A 364 5.06 25.68 -20.60
CA VAL A 364 5.31 26.33 -19.31
C VAL A 364 5.85 25.32 -18.29
N GLU A 365 5.25 24.13 -18.22
CA GLU A 365 5.66 23.09 -17.27
C GLU A 365 7.09 22.60 -17.54
N THR A 366 7.42 22.25 -18.79
CA THR A 366 8.77 21.78 -19.15
C THR A 366 9.84 22.88 -18.99
N ALA A 367 9.50 24.14 -19.28
CA ALA A 367 10.41 25.26 -19.05
C ALA A 367 10.72 25.46 -17.56
N SER A 368 9.74 25.28 -16.67
CA SER A 368 9.93 25.35 -15.22
C SER A 368 10.86 24.25 -14.68
N GLU A 369 10.96 23.11 -15.38
CA GLU A 369 11.86 21.98 -15.07
C GLU A 369 13.25 22.12 -15.75
N GLY A 370 13.53 23.26 -16.42
CA GLY A 370 14.78 23.50 -17.12
C GLY A 370 14.93 22.72 -18.44
N ARG A 371 13.86 22.16 -18.96
CA ARG A 371 13.80 21.45 -20.25
C ARG A 371 13.17 22.35 -21.31
N TRP A 372 13.77 22.42 -22.50
CA TRP A 372 13.35 23.27 -23.59
C TRP A 372 13.04 22.43 -24.83
N GLY A 373 12.06 22.87 -25.62
CA GLY A 373 11.75 22.29 -26.94
C GLY A 373 10.34 21.71 -27.04
N TYR A 374 9.85 20.98 -26.03
CA TYR A 374 8.49 20.45 -26.06
C TYR A 374 7.47 21.49 -25.61
N ALA A 375 6.57 21.88 -26.49
CA ALA A 375 5.46 22.78 -26.20
C ALA A 375 4.16 22.24 -26.80
N SER A 376 3.11 22.18 -26.01
CA SER A 376 1.79 21.67 -26.38
C SER A 376 0.79 22.09 -25.33
N ARG A 377 -0.43 22.45 -25.72
CA ARG A 377 -1.55 22.59 -24.79
C ARG A 377 -2.26 21.27 -24.70
N HIS A 378 -2.43 20.76 -23.48
CA HIS A 378 -3.13 19.51 -23.22
C HIS A 378 -4.44 19.81 -22.48
N LEU A 379 -5.55 19.44 -23.09
CA LEU A 379 -6.89 19.59 -22.52
C LEU A 379 -7.48 18.22 -22.27
N LEU A 380 -8.17 18.04 -21.15
CA LEU A 380 -9.04 16.89 -20.91
C LEU A 380 -10.49 17.39 -20.99
N LEU A 381 -11.23 16.91 -21.99
CA LEU A 381 -12.55 17.42 -22.32
C LEU A 381 -13.60 16.30 -22.28
N ALA A 382 -14.80 16.63 -21.83
CA ALA A 382 -15.95 15.74 -21.91
C ALA A 382 -17.07 16.37 -22.76
N VAL A 383 -17.77 15.53 -23.50
CA VAL A 383 -18.98 15.89 -24.25
C VAL A 383 -20.18 15.25 -23.55
N GLU A 384 -21.28 15.98 -23.48
CA GLU A 384 -22.51 15.49 -22.89
C GLU A 384 -22.99 14.20 -23.59
N GLY A 385 -23.30 13.18 -22.78
CA GLY A 385 -23.69 11.83 -23.23
C GLY A 385 -22.52 10.88 -23.53
N GLU A 386 -21.25 11.35 -23.47
CA GLU A 386 -20.07 10.48 -23.55
C GLU A 386 -19.57 10.06 -22.18
N GLN A 387 -19.31 8.76 -21.99
CA GLN A 387 -18.84 8.21 -20.72
C GLN A 387 -17.32 8.41 -20.51
N GLN A 388 -16.56 8.51 -21.60
CA GLN A 388 -15.11 8.61 -21.56
C GLN A 388 -14.66 10.00 -22.05
N PRO A 389 -13.89 10.76 -21.26
CA PRO A 389 -13.33 12.02 -21.70
C PRO A 389 -12.25 11.82 -22.78
N ALA A 390 -12.01 12.83 -23.59
CA ALA A 390 -10.96 12.85 -24.57
C ALA A 390 -9.78 13.73 -24.14
N SER A 391 -8.57 13.23 -24.31
CA SER A 391 -7.34 14.00 -24.17
C SER A 391 -7.02 14.69 -25.49
N VAL A 392 -7.08 16.02 -25.52
CA VAL A 392 -6.84 16.82 -26.72
C VAL A 392 -5.50 17.53 -26.62
N GLN A 393 -4.62 17.29 -27.58
CA GLN A 393 -3.34 17.96 -27.73
C GLN A 393 -3.45 19.03 -28.82
N VAL A 394 -3.21 20.28 -28.47
CA VAL A 394 -3.19 21.38 -29.40
C VAL A 394 -1.76 21.88 -29.60
N ARG A 395 -1.27 21.90 -30.84
CA ARG A 395 0.12 22.25 -31.18
C ARG A 395 0.15 23.06 -32.49
N THR A 396 1.21 23.87 -32.64
CA THR A 396 1.54 24.37 -33.99
C THR A 396 2.22 23.27 -34.80
N ILE A 397 2.25 23.47 -36.15
CA ILE A 397 2.95 22.57 -37.07
C ILE A 397 4.43 22.39 -36.71
N LEU A 398 5.12 23.45 -36.25
CA LEU A 398 6.52 23.39 -35.83
C LEU A 398 6.68 22.61 -34.50
N GLN A 399 5.79 22.81 -33.56
CA GLN A 399 5.78 22.05 -32.29
C GLN A 399 5.48 20.56 -32.52
N HIS A 400 4.62 20.28 -33.52
CA HIS A 400 4.33 18.90 -33.90
C HIS A 400 5.55 18.25 -34.57
N ALA A 401 6.19 18.89 -35.50
CA ALA A 401 7.39 18.39 -36.16
C ALA A 401 8.51 18.10 -35.13
N TRP A 402 8.74 19.03 -34.20
CA TRP A 402 9.73 18.83 -33.12
C TRP A 402 9.42 17.59 -32.24
N ALA A 403 8.18 17.42 -31.86
CA ALA A 403 7.77 16.29 -31.00
C ALA A 403 7.90 14.92 -31.70
N GLU A 404 7.78 14.86 -33.04
CA GLU A 404 7.98 13.62 -33.82
C GLU A 404 9.49 13.29 -33.91
N PHE A 405 10.38 14.27 -33.92
CA PHE A 405 11.84 14.06 -33.92
C PHE A 405 12.39 13.60 -32.54
N GLU A 406 11.76 13.95 -31.44
CA GLU A 406 12.20 13.49 -30.10
C GLU A 406 11.78 12.04 -29.78
N HIS A 407 10.88 11.46 -30.57
CA HIS A 407 10.34 10.11 -30.36
C HIS A 407 11.02 9.02 -31.20
N ASP A 408 11.90 9.39 -32.13
CA ASP A 408 12.77 8.51 -32.90
C ASP A 408 14.16 8.38 -32.25
#